data_99626dd01c1edacb3fd4c126d67388cd
#
_entry.id   99626dd01c1edacb3fd4c126d67388cd
#
_cell.length_a   1.000
_cell.length_b   1.000
_cell.length_c   1.000
_cell.angle_alpha   90.00
_cell.angle_beta   90.00
_cell.angle_gamma   90.00
#
_symmetry.space_group_name_H-M   'P 1'
#
loop_
_entity.id
_entity.type
_entity.pdbx_description
1 polymer ?
#
loop_
_entity_poly.entity_id
_entity_poly.type
_entity_poly.pdbx_seq_one_letter_code
_entity_poly.pdbx_strand_id
1 'polypeptide(L)'
;MKGRLILLDELNGREAAALMVDGRLEDLFIDSDGPRTGAIYRGFVDRPIKGQGGVFVRTSDGMAFLRQVSGLRPGQTVLVQVTGHPEPGKALPVTAKLLFKSRYAIVTPDAPGLNVSRSIRDDDRRDALLAIAHAEMDGSDMGLILRSCCAEASDDDIAEDIRAMHDLAQAVAEEREGGDAEKLTEGDGPHILAWREWTEPADLDTSNGSFGVHGVLDQIETLREPECPMPGGASMIVEPTRAFVAVDVNTRGDMSPAAGFKANLAAAKDLPRQLRLRGLGGPIVMDPAPMPKKDRRQFETALRAAFRSDVVETALVGWTPMGHFELQRKRDRVSLSEVKI
;
A
#
# COMPACT_ATOMS: atom_id res chain seq x y z
N MET A 1 -2.60 -10.63 -24.73
CA MET A 1 -2.52 -9.16 -24.83
C MET A 1 -1.12 -8.77 -24.41
N LYS A 2 -0.41 -7.97 -25.20
CA LYS A 2 0.89 -7.42 -24.77
C LYS A 2 0.68 -5.97 -24.37
N GLY A 3 1.29 -5.53 -23.30
CA GLY A 3 1.19 -4.18 -22.78
C GLY A 3 0.49 -4.11 -21.42
N ARG A 4 0.22 -2.88 -20.98
CA ARG A 4 -0.46 -2.58 -19.71
C ARG A 4 -1.91 -2.19 -20.00
N LEU A 5 -2.82 -2.69 -19.17
CA LEU A 5 -4.24 -2.38 -19.25
C LEU A 5 -4.77 -2.14 -17.84
N ILE A 6 -5.41 -1.00 -17.64
CA ILE A 6 -6.13 -0.66 -16.41
C ILE A 6 -7.62 -0.92 -16.66
N LEU A 7 -8.24 -1.65 -15.76
CA LEU A 7 -9.66 -1.98 -15.78
C LEU A 7 -10.31 -1.35 -14.56
N LEU A 8 -11.36 -0.55 -14.78
CA LEU A 8 -12.18 0.02 -13.72
C LEU A 8 -13.57 -0.62 -13.79
N ASP A 9 -13.92 -1.40 -12.79
CA ASP A 9 -15.14 -2.22 -12.76
C ASP A 9 -15.66 -2.33 -11.32
N GLU A 10 -16.60 -3.24 -11.10
CA GLU A 10 -17.14 -3.59 -9.80
C GLU A 10 -17.00 -5.08 -9.52
N LEU A 11 -16.73 -5.42 -8.26
CA LEU A 11 -16.80 -6.77 -7.72
C LEU A 11 -17.95 -6.87 -6.73
N ASN A 12 -19.02 -7.57 -7.09
CA ASN A 12 -20.23 -7.70 -6.26
C ASN A 12 -20.81 -6.35 -5.79
N GLY A 13 -20.87 -5.37 -6.67
CA GLY A 13 -21.39 -4.04 -6.40
C GLY A 13 -20.44 -3.16 -5.57
N ARG A 14 -19.18 -3.54 -5.45
CA ARG A 14 -18.12 -2.74 -4.84
C ARG A 14 -17.15 -2.26 -5.92
N GLU A 15 -16.78 -1.01 -5.86
CA GLU A 15 -15.77 -0.44 -6.75
C GLU A 15 -14.47 -1.27 -6.71
N ALA A 16 -13.94 -1.59 -7.86
CA ALA A 16 -12.69 -2.32 -7.99
C ALA A 16 -11.88 -1.87 -9.21
N ALA A 17 -10.57 -1.96 -9.11
CA ALA A 17 -9.66 -1.66 -10.21
C ALA A 17 -8.59 -2.74 -10.33
N ALA A 18 -8.30 -3.17 -11.56
CA ALA A 18 -7.28 -4.18 -11.85
C ALA A 18 -6.24 -3.65 -12.83
N LEU A 19 -4.97 -3.90 -12.55
CA LEU A 19 -3.87 -3.67 -13.46
C LEU A 19 -3.42 -4.99 -14.07
N MET A 20 -3.56 -5.10 -15.39
CA MET A 20 -3.06 -6.22 -16.18
C MET A 20 -1.75 -5.85 -16.87
N VAL A 21 -0.76 -6.72 -16.82
CA VAL A 21 0.50 -6.57 -17.55
C VAL A 21 0.75 -7.85 -18.35
N ASP A 22 0.84 -7.73 -19.66
CA ASP A 22 1.00 -8.87 -20.59
C ASP A 22 -0.01 -10.01 -20.35
N GLY A 23 -1.25 -9.65 -20.04
CA GLY A 23 -2.33 -10.61 -19.77
C GLY A 23 -2.33 -11.23 -18.36
N ARG A 24 -1.43 -10.81 -17.49
CA ARG A 24 -1.33 -11.25 -16.10
C ARG A 24 -1.80 -10.15 -15.15
N LEU A 25 -2.62 -10.51 -14.17
CA LEU A 25 -3.05 -9.58 -13.11
C LEU A 25 -1.85 -9.21 -12.24
N GLU A 26 -1.50 -7.94 -12.22
CA GLU A 26 -0.30 -7.41 -11.52
C GLU A 26 -0.65 -6.68 -10.23
N ASP A 27 -1.74 -5.92 -10.22
CA ASP A 27 -2.23 -5.23 -9.03
C ASP A 27 -3.76 -5.21 -9.02
N LEU A 28 -4.34 -5.06 -7.82
CA LEU A 28 -5.79 -5.10 -7.62
C LEU A 28 -6.16 -4.21 -6.43
N PHE A 29 -7.09 -3.29 -6.65
CA PHE A 29 -7.76 -2.53 -5.61
C PHE A 29 -9.21 -3.00 -5.52
N ILE A 30 -9.71 -3.22 -4.31
CA ILE A 30 -11.10 -3.57 -4.04
C ILE A 30 -11.57 -2.72 -2.87
N ASP A 31 -12.77 -2.15 -2.98
CA ASP A 31 -13.36 -1.38 -1.89
C ASP A 31 -13.85 -2.30 -0.76
N SER A 32 -13.95 -1.73 0.44
CA SER A 32 -14.40 -2.43 1.65
C SER A 32 -15.51 -1.65 2.34
N ASP A 33 -16.23 -2.32 3.23
CA ASP A 33 -17.27 -1.67 4.05
C ASP A 33 -16.70 -0.82 5.19
N GLY A 34 -15.41 -0.95 5.46
CA GLY A 34 -14.72 -0.23 6.53
C GLY A 34 -14.10 1.09 6.07
N PRO A 35 -13.54 1.86 7.02
CA PRO A 35 -12.82 3.08 6.69
C PRO A 35 -11.68 2.84 5.72
N ARG A 36 -11.64 3.59 4.62
CA ARG A 36 -10.58 3.50 3.61
C ARG A 36 -9.26 4.04 4.15
N THR A 37 -8.15 3.47 3.69
CA THR A 37 -6.82 4.03 3.94
C THR A 37 -6.75 5.46 3.40
N GLY A 38 -6.23 6.39 4.21
CA GLY A 38 -6.18 7.81 3.86
C GLY A 38 -7.33 8.64 4.43
N ALA A 39 -8.44 8.04 4.89
CA ALA A 39 -9.52 8.77 5.55
C ALA A 39 -8.99 9.52 6.78
N ILE A 40 -9.46 10.76 6.97
CA ILE A 40 -9.03 11.62 8.07
C ILE A 40 -10.20 11.85 9.02
N TYR A 41 -9.92 11.71 10.30
CA TYR A 41 -10.87 11.91 11.39
C TYR A 41 -10.39 12.98 12.34
N ARG A 42 -11.32 13.80 12.82
CA ARG A 42 -11.22 14.47 14.11
C ARG A 42 -11.70 13.49 15.18
N GLY A 43 -10.85 13.18 16.15
CA GLY A 43 -11.16 12.23 17.22
C GLY A 43 -10.69 12.72 18.57
N PHE A 44 -11.04 11.99 19.62
CA PHE A 44 -10.67 12.30 20.99
C PHE A 44 -9.75 11.23 21.56
N VAL A 45 -8.65 11.66 22.14
CA VAL A 45 -7.72 10.77 22.84
C VAL A 45 -8.46 10.11 24.01
N ASP A 46 -8.43 8.81 24.06
CA ASP A 46 -8.87 8.01 25.20
C ASP A 46 -7.70 7.75 26.17
N ARG A 47 -7.93 6.97 27.20
CA ARG A 47 -6.91 6.70 28.22
C ARG A 47 -5.70 5.98 27.62
N PRO A 48 -4.46 6.46 27.90
CA PRO A 48 -3.27 5.78 27.45
C PRO A 48 -3.17 4.38 28.06
N ILE A 49 -2.75 3.40 27.26
CA ILE A 49 -2.44 2.06 27.76
C ILE A 49 -0.97 2.02 28.13
N LYS A 50 -0.71 1.78 29.43
CA LYS A 50 0.67 1.64 29.92
C LYS A 50 1.35 0.47 29.23
N GLY A 51 2.54 0.73 28.65
CA GLY A 51 3.41 -0.29 28.03
C GLY A 51 3.19 -0.58 26.55
N GLN A 52 2.20 0.01 25.89
CA GLN A 52 1.95 -0.23 24.45
C GLN A 52 2.47 0.86 23.49
N GLY A 53 3.05 1.95 24.01
CA GLY A 53 3.67 3.00 23.18
C GLY A 53 2.72 3.76 22.27
N GLY A 54 1.42 3.86 22.63
CA GLY A 54 0.39 4.53 21.87
C GLY A 54 -0.84 4.83 22.68
N VAL A 55 -1.83 5.48 22.05
CA VAL A 55 -3.11 5.84 22.66
C VAL A 55 -4.26 5.40 21.78
N PHE A 56 -5.40 5.09 22.38
CA PHE A 56 -6.63 4.96 21.64
C PHE A 56 -7.23 6.33 21.35
N VAL A 57 -7.83 6.44 20.16
CA VAL A 57 -8.57 7.63 19.72
C VAL A 57 -9.98 7.19 19.37
N ARG A 58 -10.97 7.84 19.97
CA ARG A 58 -12.37 7.63 19.63
C ARG A 58 -12.72 8.48 18.41
N THR A 59 -13.16 7.84 17.35
CA THR A 59 -13.62 8.45 16.10
C THR A 59 -15.13 8.22 15.91
N SER A 60 -15.73 8.81 14.89
CA SER A 60 -17.14 8.55 14.50
C SER A 60 -17.38 7.09 14.10
N ASP A 61 -16.38 6.43 13.54
CA ASP A 61 -16.48 5.05 13.03
C ASP A 61 -15.90 4.01 14.01
N GLY A 62 -15.67 4.40 15.28
CA GLY A 62 -15.20 3.51 16.34
C GLY A 62 -13.84 3.86 16.92
N MET A 63 -13.15 2.85 17.46
CA MET A 63 -11.85 3.04 18.10
C MET A 63 -10.71 2.92 17.13
N ALA A 64 -9.85 3.92 17.10
CA ALA A 64 -8.58 3.91 16.38
C ALA A 64 -7.39 3.80 17.34
N PHE A 65 -6.25 3.31 16.87
CA PHE A 65 -5.02 3.21 17.64
C PHE A 65 -3.89 4.03 17.01
N LEU A 66 -3.46 5.05 17.74
CA LEU A 66 -2.39 5.96 17.35
C LEU A 66 -1.09 5.55 18.03
N ARG A 67 -0.11 5.09 17.25
CA ARG A 67 1.20 4.63 17.74
C ARG A 67 2.20 5.77 17.87
N GLN A 68 3.22 5.56 18.73
CA GLN A 68 4.42 6.41 18.84
C GLN A 68 4.12 7.88 19.14
N VAL A 69 3.17 8.14 20.02
CA VAL A 69 2.81 9.49 20.43
C VAL A 69 3.09 9.67 21.91
N SER A 70 3.65 10.82 22.26
CA SER A 70 3.87 11.25 23.64
C SER A 70 3.19 12.59 23.88
N GLY A 71 2.82 12.86 25.13
CA GLY A 71 2.32 14.17 25.54
C GLY A 71 0.82 14.42 25.30
N LEU A 72 0.09 13.51 24.69
CA LEU A 72 -1.37 13.63 24.53
C LEU A 72 -2.10 13.33 25.82
N ARG A 73 -3.18 14.11 26.08
CA ARG A 73 -4.01 13.99 27.27
C ARG A 73 -5.36 13.36 26.94
N PRO A 74 -5.95 12.57 27.84
CA PRO A 74 -7.32 12.09 27.66
C PRO A 74 -8.30 13.23 27.43
N GLY A 75 -9.20 13.09 26.45
CA GLY A 75 -10.16 14.11 26.04
C GLY A 75 -9.60 15.16 25.07
N GLN A 76 -8.29 15.15 24.78
CA GLN A 76 -7.70 16.05 23.80
C GLN A 76 -8.19 15.71 22.40
N THR A 77 -8.56 16.71 21.60
CA THR A 77 -8.89 16.59 20.19
C THR A 77 -7.62 16.36 19.38
N VAL A 78 -7.67 15.41 18.43
CA VAL A 78 -6.56 15.12 17.52
C VAL A 78 -7.11 14.83 16.12
N LEU A 79 -6.38 15.28 15.10
CA LEU A 79 -6.58 14.83 13.73
C LEU A 79 -5.76 13.56 13.51
N VAL A 80 -6.40 12.55 12.95
CA VAL A 80 -5.73 11.27 12.65
C VAL A 80 -6.12 10.76 11.28
N GLN A 81 -5.16 10.16 10.58
CA GLN A 81 -5.35 9.57 9.25
C GLN A 81 -5.18 8.06 9.31
N VAL A 82 -6.08 7.34 8.64
CA VAL A 82 -6.04 5.88 8.52
C VAL A 82 -4.82 5.46 7.71
N THR A 83 -4.03 4.53 8.25
CA THR A 83 -2.79 4.08 7.61
C THR A 83 -2.89 2.72 6.93
N GLY A 84 -3.97 1.98 7.15
CA GLY A 84 -4.18 0.65 6.57
C GLY A 84 -5.35 -0.07 7.21
N HIS A 85 -5.57 -1.32 6.84
CA HIS A 85 -6.66 -2.14 7.35
C HIS A 85 -6.32 -2.74 8.72
N PRO A 86 -7.28 -2.74 9.68
CA PRO A 86 -7.07 -3.37 10.98
C PRO A 86 -7.02 -4.89 10.87
N GLU A 87 -6.34 -5.54 11.80
CA GLU A 87 -6.53 -6.97 12.02
C GLU A 87 -7.93 -7.20 12.63
N PRO A 88 -8.55 -8.37 12.35
CA PRO A 88 -9.85 -8.69 12.93
C PRO A 88 -9.88 -8.50 14.45
N GLY A 89 -10.83 -7.70 14.95
CA GLY A 89 -11.00 -7.39 16.37
C GLY A 89 -10.01 -6.39 16.96
N LYS A 90 -9.12 -5.80 16.15
CA LYS A 90 -8.23 -4.71 16.58
C LYS A 90 -8.76 -3.34 16.15
N ALA A 91 -8.32 -2.31 16.84
CA ALA A 91 -8.63 -0.93 16.52
C ALA A 91 -7.99 -0.51 15.18
N LEU A 92 -8.64 0.44 14.50
CA LEU A 92 -8.19 1.01 13.23
C LEU A 92 -6.80 1.65 13.39
N PRO A 93 -5.78 1.27 12.59
CA PRO A 93 -4.46 1.87 12.69
C PRO A 93 -4.46 3.28 12.09
N VAL A 94 -4.00 4.26 12.89
CA VAL A 94 -3.95 5.66 12.46
C VAL A 94 -2.62 6.32 12.78
N THR A 95 -2.36 7.44 12.11
CA THR A 95 -1.23 8.34 12.36
C THR A 95 -1.73 9.77 12.57
N ALA A 96 -0.99 10.55 13.37
CA ALA A 96 -1.21 12.00 13.45
C ALA A 96 -0.46 12.78 12.36
N LYS A 97 0.46 12.13 11.63
CA LYS A 97 1.15 12.73 10.48
C LYS A 97 0.27 12.65 9.26
N LEU A 98 -0.45 13.72 8.95
CA LEU A 98 -1.35 13.78 7.82
C LEU A 98 -0.58 13.92 6.51
N LEU A 99 -1.04 13.20 5.47
CA LEU A 99 -0.54 13.30 4.11
C LEU A 99 -1.73 13.47 3.16
N PHE A 100 -1.74 14.57 2.41
CA PHE A 100 -2.73 14.81 1.36
C PHE A 100 -2.09 14.43 0.04
N LYS A 101 -2.44 13.25 -0.44
CA LYS A 101 -1.75 12.58 -1.55
C LYS A 101 -2.65 12.50 -2.76
N SER A 102 -2.19 13.05 -3.87
CA SER A 102 -2.82 12.92 -5.18
C SER A 102 -1.88 12.26 -6.20
N ARG A 103 -2.17 12.42 -7.49
CA ARG A 103 -1.36 11.85 -8.57
C ARG A 103 0.03 12.48 -8.62
N TYR A 104 0.12 13.81 -8.56
CA TYR A 104 1.36 14.57 -8.78
C TYR A 104 1.96 15.09 -7.48
N ALA A 105 1.15 15.35 -6.46
CA ALA A 105 1.54 16.05 -5.25
C ALA A 105 1.29 15.24 -3.98
N ILE A 106 2.09 15.49 -2.95
CA ILE A 106 1.84 15.09 -1.57
C ILE A 106 2.09 16.31 -0.70
N VAL A 107 1.01 16.89 -0.15
CA VAL A 107 1.11 17.98 0.84
C VAL A 107 1.28 17.40 2.24
N THR A 108 2.24 17.95 2.99
CA THR A 108 2.65 17.46 4.32
C THR A 108 2.54 18.61 5.34
N PRO A 109 1.39 18.74 6.04
CA PRO A 109 1.17 19.89 6.95
C PRO A 109 2.23 20.05 8.05
N ASP A 110 2.71 18.93 8.59
CA ASP A 110 3.64 18.94 9.74
C ASP A 110 5.12 18.75 9.33
N ALA A 111 5.44 18.82 8.03
CA ALA A 111 6.80 18.60 7.54
C ALA A 111 7.14 19.62 6.44
N PRO A 112 7.57 20.83 6.79
CA PRO A 112 7.85 21.91 5.83
C PRO A 112 8.97 21.54 4.87
N GLY A 113 8.97 22.20 3.70
CA GLY A 113 9.96 22.06 2.64
C GLY A 113 9.40 21.55 1.33
N LEU A 114 9.93 22.07 0.22
CA LEU A 114 9.53 21.72 -1.14
C LEU A 114 10.51 20.70 -1.71
N ASN A 115 10.00 19.55 -2.11
CA ASN A 115 10.83 18.44 -2.57
C ASN A 115 10.33 17.90 -3.91
N VAL A 116 11.27 17.53 -4.79
CA VAL A 116 11.00 16.84 -6.05
C VAL A 116 11.55 15.43 -5.98
N SER A 117 10.78 14.46 -6.47
CA SER A 117 11.19 13.05 -6.52
C SER A 117 12.62 12.88 -7.05
N ARG A 118 13.41 12.06 -6.38
CA ARG A 118 14.80 11.77 -6.78
C ARG A 118 14.91 10.96 -8.06
N SER A 119 13.83 10.37 -8.55
CA SER A 119 13.79 9.67 -9.83
C SER A 119 13.79 10.61 -11.04
N ILE A 120 13.34 11.85 -10.86
CA ILE A 120 13.44 12.91 -11.88
C ILE A 120 14.87 13.43 -11.87
N ARG A 121 15.66 13.08 -12.90
CA ARG A 121 17.09 13.39 -12.99
C ARG A 121 17.41 14.57 -13.89
N ASP A 122 16.48 15.00 -14.71
CA ASP A 122 16.60 16.16 -15.58
C ASP A 122 16.59 17.44 -14.72
N ASP A 123 17.68 18.19 -14.73
CA ASP A 123 17.86 19.36 -13.88
C ASP A 123 16.93 20.51 -14.30
N ASP A 124 16.74 20.73 -15.63
CA ASP A 124 15.85 21.78 -16.15
C ASP A 124 14.40 21.48 -15.74
N ARG A 125 13.98 20.21 -15.82
CA ARG A 125 12.66 19.80 -15.36
C ARG A 125 12.50 19.96 -13.86
N ARG A 126 13.51 19.64 -13.08
CA ARG A 126 13.49 19.82 -11.62
C ARG A 126 13.34 21.28 -11.22
N ASP A 127 14.06 22.19 -11.91
CA ASP A 127 13.99 23.63 -11.66
C ASP A 127 12.61 24.18 -12.02
N ALA A 128 12.03 23.77 -13.16
CA ALA A 128 10.66 24.12 -13.54
C ALA A 128 9.64 23.64 -12.49
N LEU A 129 9.75 22.40 -12.02
CA LEU A 129 8.88 21.82 -10.98
C LEU A 129 9.01 22.56 -9.64
N LEU A 130 10.20 22.98 -9.26
CA LEU A 130 10.41 23.78 -8.06
C LEU A 130 9.82 25.18 -8.20
N ALA A 131 9.88 25.78 -9.39
CA ALA A 131 9.23 27.09 -9.64
C ALA A 131 7.70 26.99 -9.48
N ILE A 132 7.06 25.94 -10.02
CA ILE A 132 5.62 25.67 -9.81
C ILE A 132 5.34 25.48 -8.32
N ALA A 133 6.12 24.64 -7.64
CA ALA A 133 5.95 24.38 -6.21
C ALA A 133 6.04 25.65 -5.37
N HIS A 134 6.99 26.54 -5.66
CA HIS A 134 7.11 27.82 -4.98
C HIS A 134 5.92 28.77 -5.26
N ALA A 135 5.41 28.79 -6.48
CA ALA A 135 4.27 29.62 -6.83
C ALA A 135 2.98 29.17 -6.15
N GLU A 136 2.70 27.85 -6.15
CA GLU A 136 1.46 27.29 -5.62
C GLU A 136 1.46 27.14 -4.08
N MET A 137 2.64 27.12 -3.44
CA MET A 137 2.78 27.03 -1.99
C MET A 137 3.22 28.36 -1.34
N ASP A 138 3.11 29.47 -2.08
CA ASP A 138 3.54 30.78 -1.56
C ASP A 138 2.76 31.17 -0.30
N GLY A 139 3.50 31.59 0.73
CA GLY A 139 2.93 31.93 2.05
C GLY A 139 2.47 30.74 2.90
N SER A 140 2.69 29.50 2.48
CA SER A 140 2.32 28.30 3.24
C SER A 140 3.50 27.75 4.04
N ASP A 141 3.27 27.38 5.29
CA ASP A 141 4.23 26.65 6.14
C ASP A 141 4.21 25.12 5.90
N MET A 142 3.31 24.62 5.06
CA MET A 142 3.20 23.20 4.76
C MET A 142 4.30 22.76 3.79
N GLY A 143 4.70 21.50 3.89
CA GLY A 143 5.63 20.91 2.92
C GLY A 143 4.93 20.32 1.71
N LEU A 144 5.68 20.15 0.62
CA LEU A 144 5.24 19.55 -0.62
C LEU A 144 6.28 18.56 -1.15
N ILE A 145 5.81 17.41 -1.66
CA ILE A 145 6.63 16.45 -2.37
C ILE A 145 6.00 16.23 -3.75
N LEU A 146 6.70 16.62 -4.82
CA LEU A 146 6.32 16.31 -6.19
C LEU A 146 6.76 14.89 -6.56
N ARG A 147 5.81 14.11 -7.08
CA ARG A 147 5.99 12.68 -7.37
C ARG A 147 6.71 12.46 -8.71
N SER A 148 7.16 11.24 -8.95
CA SER A 148 7.92 10.88 -10.16
C SER A 148 7.16 11.10 -11.46
N CYS A 149 5.85 10.94 -11.46
CA CYS A 149 4.99 11.15 -12.63
C CYS A 149 4.92 12.61 -13.10
N CYS A 150 5.39 13.58 -12.31
CA CYS A 150 5.55 14.96 -12.73
C CYS A 150 6.60 15.15 -13.85
N ALA A 151 7.43 14.14 -14.12
CA ALA A 151 8.43 14.22 -15.19
C ALA A 151 7.81 14.53 -16.55
N GLU A 152 6.71 13.85 -16.88
CA GLU A 152 6.04 13.90 -18.19
C GLU A 152 4.69 14.63 -18.17
N ALA A 153 4.26 15.13 -16.99
CA ALA A 153 2.97 15.79 -16.83
C ALA A 153 3.04 17.27 -17.27
N SER A 154 1.89 17.85 -17.64
CA SER A 154 1.81 19.27 -17.91
C SER A 154 1.97 20.11 -16.65
N ASP A 155 2.52 21.31 -16.78
CA ASP A 155 2.72 22.23 -15.66
C ASP A 155 1.38 22.67 -15.05
N ASP A 156 0.36 22.83 -15.88
CA ASP A 156 -0.98 23.23 -15.47
C ASP A 156 -1.65 22.13 -14.62
N ASP A 157 -1.56 20.86 -15.03
CA ASP A 157 -2.10 19.73 -14.26
C ASP A 157 -1.42 19.59 -12.90
N ILE A 158 -0.09 19.81 -12.85
CA ILE A 158 0.68 19.76 -11.60
C ILE A 158 0.28 20.91 -10.68
N ALA A 159 0.15 22.13 -11.22
CA ALA A 159 -0.25 23.29 -10.44
C ALA A 159 -1.67 23.16 -9.87
N GLU A 160 -2.62 22.66 -10.67
CA GLU A 160 -3.99 22.40 -10.23
C GLU A 160 -4.02 21.34 -9.10
N ASP A 161 -3.26 20.26 -9.24
CA ASP A 161 -3.19 19.19 -8.27
C ASP A 161 -2.56 19.64 -6.93
N ILE A 162 -1.52 20.47 -6.98
CA ILE A 162 -0.92 21.09 -5.79
C ILE A 162 -1.97 21.95 -5.06
N ARG A 163 -2.66 22.87 -5.78
CA ARG A 163 -3.68 23.72 -5.19
C ARG A 163 -4.79 22.92 -4.53
N ALA A 164 -5.32 21.91 -5.23
CA ALA A 164 -6.39 21.07 -4.70
C ALA A 164 -5.97 20.37 -3.39
N MET A 165 -4.75 19.86 -3.31
CA MET A 165 -4.26 19.19 -2.10
C MET A 165 -3.90 20.19 -0.97
N HIS A 166 -3.39 21.35 -1.33
CA HIS A 166 -3.11 22.41 -0.37
C HIS A 166 -4.40 22.95 0.28
N ASP A 167 -5.41 23.25 -0.53
CA ASP A 167 -6.70 23.75 -0.08
C ASP A 167 -7.41 22.73 0.84
N LEU A 168 -7.36 21.45 0.44
CA LEU A 168 -7.89 20.37 1.26
C LEU A 168 -7.15 20.24 2.60
N ALA A 169 -5.82 20.35 2.57
CA ALA A 169 -5.02 20.29 3.80
C ALA A 169 -5.32 21.46 4.75
N GLN A 170 -5.50 22.65 4.19
CA GLN A 170 -5.87 23.84 4.95
C GLN A 170 -7.27 23.69 5.56
N ALA A 171 -8.27 23.29 4.79
CA ALA A 171 -9.63 23.07 5.27
C ALA A 171 -9.68 22.03 6.40
N VAL A 172 -8.96 20.92 6.28
CA VAL A 172 -8.87 19.91 7.33
C VAL A 172 -8.15 20.44 8.58
N ALA A 173 -7.11 21.27 8.40
CA ALA A 173 -6.39 21.85 9.55
C ALA A 173 -7.28 22.81 10.36
N GLU A 174 -8.16 23.57 9.71
CA GLU A 174 -9.12 24.47 10.35
C GLU A 174 -10.16 23.72 11.19
N GLU A 175 -10.49 22.48 10.82
CA GLU A 175 -11.41 21.60 11.54
C GLU A 175 -10.82 20.95 12.81
N ARG A 176 -9.57 21.22 13.14
CA ARG A 176 -8.87 20.62 14.30
C ARG A 176 -9.59 20.84 15.63
N GLU A 177 -10.15 22.04 15.83
CA GLU A 177 -10.77 22.46 17.09
C GLU A 177 -12.31 22.33 17.10
N GLY A 178 -12.88 21.56 16.17
CA GLY A 178 -14.31 21.31 16.10
C GLY A 178 -14.87 20.51 17.29
N GLY A 179 -16.18 20.50 17.44
CA GLY A 179 -16.87 20.04 18.65
C GLY A 179 -16.94 18.52 18.84
N ASP A 180 -17.23 17.74 17.79
CA ASP A 180 -17.52 16.30 17.88
C ASP A 180 -16.51 15.43 17.11
N ALA A 181 -16.49 14.12 17.43
CA ALA A 181 -15.75 13.14 16.62
C ALA A 181 -16.42 13.01 15.25
N GLU A 182 -15.66 13.26 14.20
CA GLU A 182 -16.18 13.35 12.83
C GLU A 182 -15.18 12.81 11.81
N LYS A 183 -15.68 12.21 10.73
CA LYS A 183 -14.89 11.89 9.54
C LYS A 183 -14.84 13.13 8.65
N LEU A 184 -13.68 13.74 8.53
CA LEU A 184 -13.48 14.97 7.76
C LEU A 184 -13.27 14.69 6.27
N THR A 185 -12.58 13.58 5.95
CA THR A 185 -12.38 13.14 4.56
C THR A 185 -12.54 11.65 4.44
N GLU A 186 -13.11 11.21 3.32
CA GLU A 186 -13.05 9.80 2.90
C GLU A 186 -11.65 9.50 2.35
N GLY A 187 -11.19 8.26 2.49
CA GLY A 187 -10.04 7.78 1.73
C GLY A 187 -10.42 7.53 0.27
N ASP A 188 -9.43 7.52 -0.61
CA ASP A 188 -9.65 7.27 -2.04
C ASP A 188 -10.21 5.86 -2.29
N GLY A 189 -11.21 5.78 -3.18
CA GLY A 189 -11.73 4.52 -3.69
C GLY A 189 -10.79 3.88 -4.72
N PRO A 190 -11.06 2.62 -5.11
CA PRO A 190 -10.24 1.87 -6.05
C PRO A 190 -9.95 2.57 -7.38
N HIS A 191 -10.92 3.25 -7.97
CA HIS A 191 -10.74 3.95 -9.26
C HIS A 191 -9.80 5.14 -9.11
N ILE A 192 -9.94 5.93 -8.04
CA ILE A 192 -9.04 7.05 -7.74
C ILE A 192 -7.65 6.53 -7.40
N LEU A 193 -7.55 5.45 -6.62
CA LEU A 193 -6.28 4.79 -6.31
C LEU A 193 -5.56 4.30 -7.57
N ALA A 194 -6.29 3.70 -8.51
CA ALA A 194 -5.74 3.25 -9.79
C ALA A 194 -5.17 4.43 -10.59
N TRP A 195 -5.92 5.52 -10.74
CA TRP A 195 -5.46 6.73 -11.40
C TRP A 195 -4.24 7.35 -10.72
N ARG A 196 -4.23 7.38 -9.40
CA ARG A 196 -3.15 7.97 -8.59
C ARG A 196 -1.87 7.15 -8.59
N GLU A 197 -1.97 5.82 -8.50
CA GLU A 197 -0.81 4.95 -8.25
C GLU A 197 -0.27 4.27 -9.52
N TRP A 198 -1.10 3.97 -10.51
CA TRP A 198 -0.66 3.34 -11.76
C TRP A 198 -0.38 4.41 -12.82
N THR A 199 0.77 5.06 -12.69
CA THR A 199 1.12 6.26 -13.46
C THR A 199 1.80 5.97 -14.79
N GLU A 200 2.27 4.74 -15.02
CA GLU A 200 2.87 4.35 -16.30
C GLU A 200 1.82 4.25 -17.41
N PRO A 201 2.18 4.54 -18.68
CA PRO A 201 1.25 4.46 -19.81
C PRO A 201 0.56 3.08 -19.87
N ALA A 202 -0.76 3.09 -20.00
CA ALA A 202 -1.61 1.91 -20.08
C ALA A 202 -2.86 2.21 -20.89
N ASP A 203 -3.41 1.19 -21.54
CA ASP A 203 -4.77 1.25 -22.07
C ASP A 203 -5.76 1.27 -20.89
N LEU A 204 -6.93 1.87 -21.09
CA LEU A 204 -7.98 1.97 -20.08
C LEU A 204 -9.29 1.38 -20.61
N ASP A 205 -9.91 0.48 -19.84
CA ASP A 205 -11.26 0.00 -20.08
C ASP A 205 -12.12 0.22 -18.82
N THR A 206 -13.15 1.02 -18.97
CA THR A 206 -14.11 1.38 -17.91
C THR A 206 -15.49 0.75 -18.16
N SER A 207 -15.57 -0.21 -19.08
CA SER A 207 -16.83 -0.88 -19.42
C SER A 207 -17.26 -1.77 -18.27
N ASN A 208 -18.54 -1.74 -17.94
CA ASN A 208 -19.11 -2.65 -16.95
C ASN A 208 -18.94 -4.12 -17.40
N GLY A 209 -18.42 -4.97 -16.53
CA GLY A 209 -18.07 -6.36 -16.81
C GLY A 209 -16.70 -6.56 -17.48
N SER A 210 -15.87 -5.52 -17.57
CA SER A 210 -14.51 -5.60 -18.13
C SER A 210 -13.65 -6.65 -17.45
N PHE A 211 -13.83 -6.89 -16.14
CA PHE A 211 -13.12 -7.94 -15.40
C PHE A 211 -13.40 -9.34 -15.96
N GLY A 212 -14.65 -9.62 -16.34
CA GLY A 212 -15.01 -10.88 -17.00
C GLY A 212 -14.40 -10.99 -18.41
N VAL A 213 -14.51 -9.92 -19.20
CA VAL A 213 -14.01 -9.89 -20.59
C VAL A 213 -12.49 -10.12 -20.66
N HIS A 214 -11.75 -9.55 -19.74
CA HIS A 214 -10.27 -9.64 -19.72
C HIS A 214 -9.73 -10.76 -18.81
N GLY A 215 -10.57 -11.66 -18.29
CA GLY A 215 -10.17 -12.83 -17.49
C GLY A 215 -9.59 -12.46 -16.11
N VAL A 216 -9.96 -11.30 -15.56
CA VAL A 216 -9.54 -10.90 -14.20
C VAL A 216 -10.23 -11.75 -13.16
N LEU A 217 -11.54 -12.08 -13.35
CA LEU A 217 -12.30 -12.89 -12.41
C LEU A 217 -11.69 -14.28 -12.23
N ASP A 218 -11.26 -14.94 -13.32
CA ASP A 218 -10.63 -16.26 -13.27
C ASP A 218 -9.28 -16.19 -12.51
N GLN A 219 -8.52 -15.11 -12.69
CA GLN A 219 -7.27 -14.92 -11.97
C GLN A 219 -7.50 -14.62 -10.48
N ILE A 220 -8.54 -13.89 -10.13
CA ILE A 220 -8.93 -13.66 -8.73
C ILE A 220 -9.36 -14.97 -8.07
N GLU A 221 -10.13 -15.82 -8.77
CA GLU A 221 -10.52 -17.12 -8.24
C GLU A 221 -9.29 -18.01 -7.99
N THR A 222 -8.32 -18.02 -8.92
CA THR A 222 -7.04 -18.72 -8.72
C THR A 222 -6.26 -18.19 -7.50
N LEU A 223 -6.35 -16.90 -7.18
CA LEU A 223 -5.69 -16.32 -6.02
C LEU A 223 -6.30 -16.74 -4.68
N ARG A 224 -7.51 -17.31 -4.67
CA ARG A 224 -8.13 -17.87 -3.46
C ARG A 224 -7.49 -19.18 -3.03
N GLU A 225 -6.94 -19.92 -4.00
CA GLU A 225 -6.15 -21.10 -3.70
C GLU A 225 -4.81 -20.71 -3.07
N PRO A 226 -4.39 -21.38 -1.98
CA PRO A 226 -3.12 -21.06 -1.33
C PRO A 226 -1.91 -21.32 -2.23
N GLU A 227 -2.03 -22.26 -3.17
CA GLU A 227 -0.94 -22.69 -4.01
C GLU A 227 -0.69 -21.75 -5.18
N CYS A 228 0.56 -21.33 -5.32
CA CYS A 228 1.07 -20.51 -6.42
C CYS A 228 2.03 -21.35 -7.26
N PRO A 229 1.62 -21.86 -8.43
CA PRO A 229 2.51 -22.59 -9.32
C PRO A 229 3.68 -21.71 -9.78
N MET A 230 4.89 -22.27 -9.81
CA MET A 230 6.11 -21.59 -10.21
C MET A 230 6.83 -22.31 -11.36
N PRO A 231 7.76 -21.64 -12.07
CA PRO A 231 8.54 -22.26 -13.12
C PRO A 231 9.29 -23.51 -12.66
N GLY A 232 9.39 -24.52 -13.55
CA GLY A 232 10.10 -25.77 -13.28
C GLY A 232 9.35 -26.77 -12.41
N GLY A 233 8.04 -26.61 -12.26
CA GLY A 233 7.20 -27.52 -11.46
C GLY A 233 7.26 -27.26 -9.95
N ALA A 234 7.97 -26.24 -9.50
CA ALA A 234 7.97 -25.79 -8.12
C ALA A 234 6.64 -25.09 -7.76
N SER A 235 6.35 -24.94 -6.48
CA SER A 235 5.21 -24.17 -6.00
C SER A 235 5.56 -23.38 -4.73
N MET A 236 4.84 -22.29 -4.52
CA MET A 236 4.83 -21.53 -3.28
C MET A 236 3.42 -21.60 -2.71
N ILE A 237 3.28 -21.93 -1.44
CA ILE A 237 2.01 -21.93 -0.72
C ILE A 237 1.97 -20.68 0.14
N VAL A 238 0.89 -19.90 0.07
CA VAL A 238 0.71 -18.67 0.85
C VAL A 238 -0.59 -18.75 1.62
N GLU A 239 -0.50 -18.94 2.93
CA GLU A 239 -1.64 -19.15 3.81
C GLU A 239 -1.70 -18.13 4.95
N PRO A 240 -2.79 -17.35 5.05
CA PRO A 240 -3.01 -16.52 6.21
C PRO A 240 -3.45 -17.39 7.42
N THR A 241 -2.75 -17.22 8.53
CA THR A 241 -3.17 -17.77 9.83
C THR A 241 -3.66 -16.64 10.73
N ARG A 242 -4.09 -16.96 11.95
CA ARG A 242 -4.47 -15.92 12.93
C ARG A 242 -3.31 -15.05 13.39
N ALA A 243 -2.09 -15.57 13.37
CA ALA A 243 -0.91 -14.91 13.94
C ALA A 243 0.00 -14.28 12.88
N PHE A 244 0.15 -14.92 11.74
CA PHE A 244 1.06 -14.51 10.67
C PHE A 244 0.62 -15.14 9.34
N VAL A 245 1.23 -14.69 8.25
CA VAL A 245 1.12 -15.34 6.93
C VAL A 245 2.23 -16.38 6.82
N ALA A 246 1.86 -17.64 6.62
CA ALA A 246 2.81 -18.71 6.34
C ALA A 246 3.10 -18.77 4.84
N VAL A 247 4.38 -18.91 4.47
CA VAL A 247 4.83 -19.08 3.09
C VAL A 247 5.74 -20.30 3.04
N ASP A 248 5.36 -21.31 2.25
CA ASP A 248 6.13 -22.55 2.09
C ASP A 248 6.55 -22.73 0.61
N VAL A 249 7.83 -23.05 0.37
CA VAL A 249 8.39 -23.20 -0.98
C VAL A 249 8.76 -24.65 -1.26
N ASN A 250 8.11 -25.24 -2.26
CA ASN A 250 8.23 -26.65 -2.61
C ASN A 250 8.80 -26.86 -4.01
N THR A 251 9.69 -27.87 -4.16
CA THR A 251 10.29 -28.26 -5.46
C THR A 251 9.54 -29.35 -6.18
N ARG A 252 8.51 -29.95 -5.55
CA ARG A 252 7.66 -31.02 -6.10
C ARG A 252 8.43 -32.18 -6.77
N GLY A 253 9.43 -32.70 -6.07
CA GLY A 253 10.09 -33.96 -6.44
C GLY A 253 11.56 -33.84 -6.85
N ASP A 254 12.05 -32.67 -7.26
CA ASP A 254 13.50 -32.45 -7.40
C ASP A 254 14.07 -31.97 -6.05
N MET A 255 14.70 -32.90 -5.34
CA MET A 255 15.32 -32.64 -4.03
C MET A 255 16.74 -32.08 -4.13
N SER A 256 17.24 -31.78 -5.35
CA SER A 256 18.57 -31.22 -5.50
C SER A 256 18.69 -29.81 -4.90
N PRO A 257 19.85 -29.46 -4.29
CA PRO A 257 20.07 -28.12 -3.76
C PRO A 257 19.94 -27.02 -4.83
N ALA A 258 20.20 -27.35 -6.10
CA ALA A 258 20.05 -26.44 -7.21
C ALA A 258 18.56 -26.14 -7.53
N ALA A 259 17.70 -27.17 -7.45
CA ALA A 259 16.26 -27.00 -7.62
C ALA A 259 15.66 -26.17 -6.48
N GLY A 260 16.03 -26.46 -5.23
CA GLY A 260 15.62 -25.67 -4.06
C GLY A 260 16.00 -24.19 -4.18
N PHE A 261 17.24 -23.92 -4.56
CA PHE A 261 17.70 -22.55 -4.75
C PHE A 261 16.95 -21.82 -5.90
N LYS A 262 16.69 -22.47 -7.03
CA LYS A 262 15.89 -21.91 -8.14
C LYS A 262 14.46 -21.62 -7.72
N ALA A 263 13.82 -22.54 -7.00
CA ALA A 263 12.48 -22.36 -6.47
C ALA A 263 12.42 -21.16 -5.51
N ASN A 264 13.38 -21.03 -4.60
CA ASN A 264 13.47 -19.91 -3.68
C ASN A 264 13.65 -18.56 -4.39
N LEU A 265 14.45 -18.51 -5.45
CA LEU A 265 14.61 -17.28 -6.25
C LEU A 265 13.33 -16.91 -7.01
N ALA A 266 12.59 -17.92 -7.52
CA ALA A 266 11.31 -17.70 -8.18
C ALA A 266 10.26 -17.19 -7.17
N ALA A 267 10.18 -17.83 -6.00
CA ALA A 267 9.32 -17.39 -4.90
C ALA A 267 9.65 -15.97 -4.44
N ALA A 268 10.93 -15.65 -4.22
CA ALA A 268 11.36 -14.32 -3.82
C ALA A 268 10.91 -13.21 -4.79
N LYS A 269 10.86 -13.50 -6.09
CA LYS A 269 10.44 -12.55 -7.12
C LYS A 269 8.92 -12.35 -7.16
N ASP A 270 8.14 -13.41 -6.96
CA ASP A 270 6.66 -13.35 -7.08
C ASP A 270 5.95 -13.07 -5.74
N LEU A 271 6.61 -13.30 -4.61
CA LEU A 271 6.01 -13.15 -3.27
C LEU A 271 5.40 -11.75 -3.04
N PRO A 272 6.06 -10.62 -3.36
CA PRO A 272 5.45 -9.30 -3.16
C PRO A 272 4.11 -9.15 -3.90
N ARG A 273 4.06 -9.61 -5.16
CA ARG A 273 2.84 -9.60 -5.98
C ARG A 273 1.76 -10.50 -5.38
N GLN A 274 2.09 -11.72 -4.96
CA GLN A 274 1.15 -12.66 -4.37
C GLN A 274 0.54 -12.12 -3.07
N LEU A 275 1.35 -11.48 -2.22
CA LEU A 275 0.88 -10.83 -0.99
C LEU A 275 -0.03 -9.63 -1.31
N ARG A 276 0.34 -8.81 -2.31
CA ARG A 276 -0.42 -7.62 -2.70
C ARG A 276 -1.79 -8.01 -3.27
N LEU A 277 -1.83 -8.95 -4.20
CA LEU A 277 -3.08 -9.40 -4.83
C LEU A 277 -4.03 -10.10 -3.85
N ARG A 278 -3.51 -10.82 -2.86
CA ARG A 278 -4.32 -11.44 -1.81
C ARG A 278 -4.68 -10.50 -0.66
N GLY A 279 -4.16 -9.26 -0.67
CA GLY A 279 -4.36 -8.30 0.41
C GLY A 279 -3.74 -8.73 1.74
N LEU A 280 -2.61 -9.46 1.70
CA LEU A 280 -1.98 -10.02 2.90
C LEU A 280 -0.90 -9.11 3.46
N GLY A 281 -0.91 -8.92 4.79
CA GLY A 281 0.06 -8.13 5.53
C GLY A 281 0.18 -8.59 6.98
N GLY A 282 0.98 -7.89 7.77
CA GLY A 282 1.35 -8.27 9.13
C GLY A 282 2.67 -9.05 9.16
N PRO A 283 2.90 -9.86 10.20
CA PRO A 283 4.04 -10.77 10.27
C PRO A 283 3.93 -11.85 9.18
N ILE A 284 5.03 -12.15 8.51
CA ILE A 284 5.12 -13.20 7.49
C ILE A 284 6.31 -14.10 7.83
N VAL A 285 6.10 -15.39 7.83
CA VAL A 285 7.15 -16.40 8.04
C VAL A 285 7.26 -17.26 6.80
N MET A 286 8.41 -17.20 6.15
CA MET A 286 8.71 -17.96 4.95
C MET A 286 9.62 -19.15 5.28
N ASP A 287 9.19 -20.36 4.91
CA ASP A 287 9.98 -21.58 4.92
C ASP A 287 10.50 -21.86 3.51
N PRO A 288 11.75 -21.49 3.21
CA PRO A 288 12.32 -21.70 1.89
C PRO A 288 12.68 -23.18 1.68
N ALA A 289 12.57 -23.66 0.45
CA ALA A 289 13.08 -24.97 0.06
C ALA A 289 14.56 -25.14 0.48
N PRO A 290 15.01 -26.35 0.79
CA PRO A 290 16.38 -26.60 1.24
C PRO A 290 17.42 -25.99 0.28
N MET A 291 18.31 -25.15 0.83
CA MET A 291 19.40 -24.53 0.09
C MET A 291 20.68 -24.44 0.94
N PRO A 292 21.87 -24.47 0.32
CA PRO A 292 23.13 -24.28 1.01
C PRO A 292 23.19 -22.91 1.71
N LYS A 293 23.82 -22.83 2.89
CA LYS A 293 23.99 -21.57 3.65
C LYS A 293 24.66 -20.47 2.82
N LYS A 294 25.60 -20.81 1.93
CA LYS A 294 26.29 -19.86 1.04
C LYS A 294 25.33 -19.14 0.08
N ASP A 295 24.20 -19.76 -0.28
CA ASP A 295 23.23 -19.25 -1.26
C ASP A 295 22.18 -18.34 -0.58
N ARG A 296 22.06 -18.36 0.75
CA ARG A 296 21.16 -17.50 1.52
C ARG A 296 21.34 -16.02 1.20
N ARG A 297 22.60 -15.55 1.07
CA ARG A 297 22.88 -14.16 0.73
C ARG A 297 22.33 -13.75 -0.62
N GLN A 298 22.41 -14.64 -1.63
CA GLN A 298 21.87 -14.36 -2.95
C GLN A 298 20.34 -14.37 -2.95
N PHE A 299 19.73 -15.30 -2.21
CA PHE A 299 18.30 -15.31 -1.95
C PHE A 299 17.81 -14.00 -1.28
N GLU A 300 18.45 -13.55 -0.20
CA GLU A 300 18.13 -12.28 0.47
C GLU A 300 18.27 -11.08 -0.48
N THR A 301 19.28 -11.08 -1.35
CA THR A 301 19.47 -10.02 -2.34
C THR A 301 18.30 -9.98 -3.32
N ALA A 302 17.85 -11.15 -3.81
CA ALA A 302 16.70 -11.24 -4.71
C ALA A 302 15.40 -10.80 -4.02
N LEU A 303 15.18 -11.25 -2.78
CA LEU A 303 14.02 -10.88 -1.98
C LEU A 303 14.00 -9.36 -1.71
N ARG A 304 15.13 -8.79 -1.31
CA ARG A 304 15.28 -7.35 -1.10
C ARG A 304 15.04 -6.53 -2.37
N ALA A 305 15.50 -7.01 -3.52
CA ALA A 305 15.26 -6.36 -4.81
C ALA A 305 13.77 -6.38 -5.17
N ALA A 306 13.08 -7.51 -4.99
CA ALA A 306 11.67 -7.66 -5.26
C ALA A 306 10.80 -6.76 -4.37
N PHE A 307 11.06 -6.73 -3.06
CA PHE A 307 10.31 -5.87 -2.14
C PHE A 307 10.64 -4.38 -2.27
N ARG A 308 11.82 -4.02 -2.80
CA ARG A 308 12.15 -2.60 -3.10
C ARG A 308 11.31 -2.04 -4.24
N SER A 309 10.93 -2.88 -5.20
CA SER A 309 10.06 -2.49 -6.32
C SER A 309 8.57 -2.58 -6.00
N ASP A 310 8.22 -3.18 -4.85
CA ASP A 310 6.83 -3.28 -4.42
C ASP A 310 6.35 -1.98 -3.77
N VAL A 311 5.09 -1.63 -4.06
CA VAL A 311 4.47 -0.39 -3.55
C VAL A 311 4.06 -0.46 -2.09
N VAL A 312 3.97 -1.67 -1.52
CA VAL A 312 3.56 -1.89 -0.12
C VAL A 312 4.78 -2.07 0.77
N GLU A 313 4.92 -1.21 1.76
CA GLU A 313 6.02 -1.20 2.70
C GLU A 313 6.19 -2.56 3.39
N THR A 314 7.40 -3.12 3.27
CA THR A 314 7.74 -4.41 3.86
C THR A 314 9.16 -4.38 4.42
N ALA A 315 9.30 -4.62 5.72
CA ALA A 315 10.58 -4.78 6.38
C ALA A 315 11.02 -6.24 6.33
N LEU A 316 12.23 -6.50 5.83
CA LEU A 316 12.87 -7.81 5.89
C LEU A 316 13.59 -7.94 7.24
N VAL A 317 13.03 -8.76 8.14
CA VAL A 317 13.53 -8.91 9.51
C VAL A 317 14.79 -9.78 9.53
N GLY A 318 14.76 -10.94 8.87
CA GLY A 318 15.91 -11.83 8.75
C GLY A 318 15.62 -13.29 9.03
N TRP A 319 16.69 -14.09 9.15
CA TRP A 319 16.62 -15.53 9.39
C TRP A 319 16.36 -15.85 10.87
N THR A 320 15.44 -16.78 11.10
CA THR A 320 15.28 -17.40 12.42
C THR A 320 16.36 -18.45 12.68
N PRO A 321 16.59 -18.85 13.95
CA PRO A 321 17.45 -19.98 14.26
C PRO A 321 17.05 -21.30 13.60
N MET A 322 15.75 -21.48 13.31
CA MET A 322 15.21 -22.66 12.65
C MET A 322 15.38 -22.66 11.12
N GLY A 323 15.80 -21.53 10.54
CA GLY A 323 16.06 -21.43 9.11
C GLY A 323 14.92 -20.83 8.28
N HIS A 324 13.90 -20.31 8.91
CA HIS A 324 12.84 -19.54 8.25
C HIS A 324 13.30 -18.10 8.03
N PHE A 325 12.65 -17.40 7.11
CA PHE A 325 12.89 -15.97 6.88
C PHE A 325 11.66 -15.15 7.29
N GLU A 326 11.87 -14.14 8.13
CA GLU A 326 10.79 -13.31 8.66
C GLU A 326 10.71 -11.96 7.93
N LEU A 327 9.46 -11.52 7.67
CA LEU A 327 9.13 -10.21 7.13
C LEU A 327 8.01 -9.57 7.95
N GLN A 328 7.96 -8.25 7.94
CA GLN A 328 6.85 -7.46 8.49
C GLN A 328 6.31 -6.56 7.40
N ARG A 329 5.04 -6.77 6.98
CA ARG A 329 4.39 -6.06 5.88
C ARG A 329 3.22 -5.22 6.38
N LYS A 330 3.09 -4.01 5.83
CA LYS A 330 1.93 -3.15 6.08
C LYS A 330 0.65 -3.82 5.55
N ARG A 331 -0.47 -3.68 6.27
CA ARG A 331 -1.81 -4.12 5.81
C ARG A 331 -2.43 -3.00 4.99
N ASP A 332 -2.04 -2.89 3.75
CA ASP A 332 -2.38 -1.77 2.85
C ASP A 332 -3.56 -2.09 1.91
N ARG A 333 -3.92 -3.36 1.80
CA ARG A 333 -4.98 -3.87 0.93
C ARG A 333 -6.03 -4.61 1.75
N VAL A 334 -7.25 -4.63 1.21
CA VAL A 334 -8.32 -5.51 1.71
C VAL A 334 -7.96 -6.96 1.40
N SER A 335 -8.14 -7.85 2.38
CA SER A 335 -7.89 -9.29 2.15
C SER A 335 -8.94 -9.89 1.23
N LEU A 336 -8.52 -10.66 0.23
CA LEU A 336 -9.46 -11.40 -0.64
C LEU A 336 -10.38 -12.35 0.12
N SER A 337 -9.96 -12.82 1.30
CA SER A 337 -10.80 -13.67 2.16
C SER A 337 -11.98 -12.90 2.80
N GLU A 338 -11.90 -11.57 2.88
CA GLU A 338 -12.94 -10.70 3.41
C GLU A 338 -13.91 -10.20 2.31
N VAL A 339 -13.52 -10.37 1.04
CA VAL A 339 -14.33 -9.97 -0.11
C VAL A 339 -15.18 -11.17 -0.55
N LYS A 340 -16.50 -11.03 -0.46
CA LYS A 340 -17.41 -11.98 -1.08
C LYS A 340 -17.35 -11.75 -2.60
N ILE A 341 -17.03 -12.77 -3.36
CA ILE A 341 -17.03 -12.77 -4.84
C ILE A 341 -18.14 -13.68 -5.29
#